data_09854d540e8dcb20e494bb6321a922a3
#
_entry.id   09854d540e8dcb20e494bb6321a922a3
#
_cell.length_a   1.000
_cell.length_b   1.000
_cell.length_c   1.000
_cell.angle_alpha   90.00
_cell.angle_beta   90.00
_cell.angle_gamma   90.00
#
_symmetry.space_group_name_H-M   'P 1'
#
loop_
_entity.id
_entity.type
_entity.pdbx_description
1 polymer ?
#
loop_
_entity_poly.entity_id
_entity_poly.type
_entity_poly.pdbx_seq_one_letter_code
_entity_poly.pdbx_strand_id
1 'polypeptide(L)'
;MNRMEPRKYRMRRQGYHAGGRGTSTCGRVSLATGHVAARVVDDRMRFGVHAGPQDCTLDDLRRLWAIVDGAGFHWYSVWDHLYSVSDLTDTSKPCLEGISTMTAAAAATTRVRIGCLVFCVGYRNVGVLAKAATTIDHVSNGRCELGIGAGWNQSEFDAFHMPFLPIKDRLDQVEETAIILRRLLDGERVTLDGKQVRVTEAICVPRPVQKHLRLWIGGQGEKRMLRIVARHADGWNVPFLSPEIYAQRNAVLTQWCEKEQRDPRAVIRTANVGLAIGADAARVRQQEEKLQLMFGSMTEWVKPGHLIGTPAQVIDRIGAYERSGADWVILALRAPFDFDGLDLFIREVMPKFPAGGPA
;
A
#
# COMPACT_ATOMS: atom_id res chain seq x y z
N MET A 1 28.32 18.87 42.31
CA MET A 1 28.20 19.94 41.30
C MET A 1 29.45 19.91 40.43
N ASN A 2 29.41 19.20 39.31
CA ASN A 2 30.47 19.20 38.31
C ASN A 2 29.83 19.56 36.96
N ARG A 3 30.17 20.73 36.47
CA ARG A 3 29.77 21.22 35.16
C ARG A 3 30.64 20.53 34.11
N MET A 4 30.01 19.76 33.18
CA MET A 4 30.68 19.30 31.96
C MET A 4 30.59 20.39 30.90
N GLU A 5 31.73 20.85 30.40
CA GLU A 5 31.82 21.73 29.22
C GLU A 5 31.63 20.94 27.92
N PRO A 6 31.04 21.55 26.88
CA PRO A 6 30.81 20.87 25.59
C PRO A 6 32.11 20.86 24.76
N ARG A 7 32.52 19.66 24.32
CA ARG A 7 33.63 19.47 23.38
C ARG A 7 33.27 20.06 21.99
N LYS A 8 34.05 21.05 21.57
CA LYS A 8 33.99 21.62 20.22
C LYS A 8 34.58 20.64 19.19
N TYR A 9 33.76 20.10 18.31
CA TYR A 9 34.22 19.37 17.13
C TYR A 9 34.75 20.36 16.08
N ARG A 10 36.02 20.28 15.73
CA ARG A 10 36.69 21.05 14.70
C ARG A 10 36.65 20.27 13.39
N MET A 11 35.78 20.64 12.46
CA MET A 11 35.81 20.09 11.09
C MET A 11 37.05 20.63 10.34
N ARG A 12 37.89 19.72 9.85
CA ARG A 12 38.93 20.05 8.85
C ARG A 12 38.24 20.24 7.48
N ARG A 13 38.33 21.43 6.92
CA ARG A 13 37.99 21.69 5.51
C ARG A 13 39.13 21.13 4.66
N GLN A 14 38.87 20.10 3.87
CA GLN A 14 39.71 19.76 2.71
C GLN A 14 39.15 20.52 1.49
N GLY A 15 39.99 21.38 0.90
CA GLY A 15 39.67 22.13 -0.29
C GLY A 15 39.69 21.24 -1.52
N TYR A 16 38.61 21.32 -2.29
CA TYR A 16 38.60 20.81 -3.66
C TYR A 16 38.82 21.95 -4.64
N HIS A 17 39.86 21.83 -5.47
CA HIS A 17 40.16 22.74 -6.53
C HIS A 17 39.10 22.68 -7.65
N ALA A 18 38.58 23.82 -8.02
CA ALA A 18 37.73 23.99 -9.18
C ALA A 18 38.59 23.97 -10.47
N GLY A 19 38.25 23.09 -11.38
CA GLY A 19 38.82 23.04 -12.73
C GLY A 19 37.79 22.54 -13.73
N GLY A 20 37.52 23.34 -14.77
CA GLY A 20 36.88 22.86 -15.99
C GLY A 20 35.45 23.38 -16.25
N ARG A 21 35.34 24.47 -17.02
CA ARG A 21 34.10 24.89 -17.68
C ARG A 21 33.78 23.91 -18.82
N GLY A 22 32.73 23.14 -18.67
CA GLY A 22 32.12 22.33 -19.72
C GLY A 22 30.71 22.84 -19.98
N THR A 23 30.46 23.35 -21.19
CA THR A 23 29.13 23.73 -21.67
C THR A 23 28.29 22.48 -21.84
N SER A 24 27.32 22.28 -20.97
CA SER A 24 26.37 21.18 -21.07
C SER A 24 25.19 21.59 -21.94
N THR A 25 25.12 21.03 -23.13
CA THR A 25 23.92 21.03 -23.98
C THR A 25 22.83 20.15 -23.31
N CYS A 26 21.68 20.77 -23.07
CA CYS A 26 20.48 20.10 -22.55
C CYS A 26 20.00 19.08 -23.58
N GLY A 27 20.41 17.82 -23.42
CA GLY A 27 19.91 16.67 -24.18
C GLY A 27 18.55 16.27 -23.66
N ARG A 28 17.53 16.24 -24.52
CA ARG A 28 16.25 15.60 -24.24
C ARG A 28 16.50 14.14 -23.92
N VAL A 29 16.23 13.77 -22.66
CA VAL A 29 16.26 12.36 -22.25
C VAL A 29 15.03 11.68 -22.86
N SER A 30 15.26 10.86 -23.87
CA SER A 30 14.29 9.89 -24.38
C SER A 30 14.04 8.87 -23.29
N LEU A 31 12.81 8.77 -22.83
CA LEU A 31 12.37 7.71 -21.91
C LEU A 31 12.39 6.38 -22.69
N ALA A 32 13.44 5.60 -22.54
CA ALA A 32 13.43 4.22 -22.98
C ALA A 32 12.37 3.45 -22.15
N THR A 33 11.30 3.04 -22.80
CA THR A 33 10.29 2.13 -22.24
C THR A 33 10.95 0.78 -22.04
N GLY A 34 11.38 0.48 -20.81
CA GLY A 34 11.82 -0.84 -20.44
C GLY A 34 10.70 -1.85 -20.75
N HIS A 35 11.02 -2.90 -21.46
CA HIS A 35 10.13 -4.01 -21.76
C HIS A 35 9.72 -4.66 -20.44
N VAL A 36 8.52 -4.37 -19.96
CA VAL A 36 7.87 -5.16 -18.91
C VAL A 36 7.51 -6.50 -19.55
N ALA A 37 8.10 -7.58 -19.05
CA ALA A 37 7.77 -8.94 -19.48
C ALA A 37 6.25 -9.13 -19.43
N ALA A 38 5.66 -9.66 -20.50
CA ALA A 38 4.24 -9.94 -20.58
C ALA A 38 3.86 -10.83 -19.39
N ARG A 39 2.98 -10.32 -18.52
CA ARG A 39 2.45 -11.06 -17.38
C ARG A 39 1.65 -12.24 -17.92
N VAL A 40 1.95 -13.45 -17.44
CA VAL A 40 1.02 -14.57 -17.53
C VAL A 40 -0.16 -14.19 -16.65
N VAL A 41 -1.29 -13.82 -17.25
CA VAL A 41 -2.52 -13.51 -16.52
C VAL A 41 -3.03 -14.83 -15.94
N ASP A 42 -2.86 -15.01 -14.65
CA ASP A 42 -3.59 -16.03 -13.91
C ASP A 42 -4.98 -15.43 -13.64
N ASP A 43 -5.97 -15.86 -14.43
CA ASP A 43 -7.35 -15.34 -14.42
C ASP A 43 -8.13 -15.67 -13.13
N ARG A 44 -7.45 -16.16 -12.08
CA ARG A 44 -8.09 -16.59 -10.84
C ARG A 44 -8.05 -15.52 -9.76
N MET A 45 -9.20 -15.34 -9.09
CA MET A 45 -9.32 -14.41 -7.96
C MET A 45 -8.31 -14.75 -6.86
N ARG A 46 -7.54 -13.75 -6.41
CA ARG A 46 -6.62 -13.88 -5.28
C ARG A 46 -7.13 -13.13 -4.07
N PHE A 47 -6.81 -13.64 -2.89
CA PHE A 47 -7.23 -13.05 -1.63
C PHE A 47 -6.05 -12.50 -0.84
N GLY A 48 -6.29 -11.35 -0.20
CA GLY A 48 -5.39 -10.74 0.74
C GLY A 48 -6.10 -10.29 2.00
N VAL A 49 -5.31 -9.94 3.01
CA VAL A 49 -5.79 -9.30 4.25
C VAL A 49 -5.07 -7.96 4.41
N HIS A 50 -5.83 -6.93 4.74
CA HIS A 50 -5.36 -5.59 5.07
C HIS A 50 -5.80 -5.26 6.49
N ALA A 51 -4.85 -5.26 7.42
CA ALA A 51 -5.13 -5.02 8.83
C ALA A 51 -4.04 -4.14 9.42
N GLY A 52 -4.43 -2.94 9.85
CA GLY A 52 -3.51 -2.00 10.45
C GLY A 52 -3.19 -2.30 11.90
N PRO A 53 -2.11 -1.74 12.40
CA PRO A 53 -1.62 -1.96 13.75
C PRO A 53 -2.30 -1.04 14.77
N GLN A 54 -3.61 -0.81 14.64
CA GLN A 54 -4.39 0.05 15.53
C GLN A 54 -5.41 -0.73 16.34
N ASP A 55 -5.73 -0.24 17.53
CA ASP A 55 -6.77 -0.75 18.43
C ASP A 55 -6.59 -2.24 18.79
N CYS A 56 -5.39 -2.77 18.64
CA CYS A 56 -5.05 -4.16 18.90
C CYS A 56 -3.69 -4.30 19.58
N THR A 57 -3.45 -5.47 20.14
CA THR A 57 -2.15 -5.86 20.66
C THR A 57 -1.26 -6.46 19.58
N LEU A 58 0.04 -6.55 19.85
CA LEU A 58 0.96 -7.26 18.95
C LEU A 58 0.65 -8.76 18.88
N ASP A 59 0.09 -9.33 19.93
CA ASP A 59 -0.31 -10.76 19.96
C ASP A 59 -1.54 -11.01 19.10
N ASP A 60 -2.49 -10.07 19.03
CA ASP A 60 -3.60 -10.14 18.06
C ASP A 60 -3.08 -10.16 16.63
N LEU A 61 -2.10 -9.31 16.32
CA LEU A 61 -1.45 -9.26 15.01
C LEU A 61 -0.69 -10.55 14.71
N ARG A 62 0.09 -11.08 15.66
CA ARG A 62 0.80 -12.36 15.50
C ARG A 62 -0.15 -13.52 15.20
N ARG A 63 -1.29 -13.58 15.92
CA ARG A 63 -2.34 -14.55 15.65
C ARG A 63 -2.89 -14.40 14.24
N LEU A 64 -3.20 -13.17 13.83
CA LEU A 64 -3.69 -12.88 12.48
C LEU A 64 -2.68 -13.28 11.42
N TRP A 65 -1.39 -12.94 11.58
CA TRP A 65 -0.33 -13.30 10.64
C TRP A 65 -0.19 -14.82 10.47
N ALA A 66 -0.25 -15.57 11.57
CA ALA A 66 -0.18 -17.04 11.53
C ALA A 66 -1.36 -17.64 10.75
N ILE A 67 -2.58 -17.12 10.95
CA ILE A 67 -3.77 -17.54 10.20
C ILE A 67 -3.62 -17.22 8.71
N VAL A 68 -3.25 -15.99 8.37
CA VAL A 68 -3.14 -15.52 6.99
C VAL A 68 -2.06 -16.29 6.23
N ASP A 69 -0.88 -16.50 6.84
CA ASP A 69 0.24 -17.26 6.25
C ASP A 69 -0.15 -18.75 6.11
N GLY A 70 -0.87 -19.30 7.10
CA GLY A 70 -1.31 -20.70 7.14
C GLY A 70 -2.43 -21.03 6.15
N ALA A 71 -3.38 -20.12 5.95
CA ALA A 71 -4.57 -20.35 5.15
C ALA A 71 -4.38 -20.15 3.63
N GLY A 72 -3.21 -19.72 3.19
CA GLY A 72 -2.92 -19.57 1.76
C GLY A 72 -3.38 -18.24 1.16
N PHE A 73 -3.53 -17.20 1.97
CA PHE A 73 -3.68 -15.84 1.43
C PHE A 73 -2.43 -15.43 0.65
N HIS A 74 -2.62 -14.67 -0.42
CA HIS A 74 -1.50 -14.15 -1.24
C HIS A 74 -0.84 -12.93 -0.64
N TRP A 75 -1.60 -12.14 0.15
CA TRP A 75 -1.20 -10.82 0.58
C TRP A 75 -1.61 -10.56 2.02
N TYR A 76 -0.70 -9.94 2.78
CA TYR A 76 -1.00 -9.24 4.02
C TYR A 76 -0.45 -7.83 3.94
N SER A 77 -1.19 -6.83 4.39
CA SER A 77 -0.70 -5.45 4.45
C SER A 77 -1.15 -4.72 5.70
N VAL A 78 -0.31 -3.77 6.09
CA VAL A 78 -0.62 -2.75 7.10
C VAL A 78 -1.04 -1.45 6.42
N TRP A 79 -1.49 -0.48 7.21
CA TRP A 79 -1.59 0.93 6.79
C TRP A 79 -0.60 1.81 7.54
N ASP A 80 -0.46 3.03 7.10
CA ASP A 80 0.55 3.97 7.55
C ASP A 80 -0.10 5.18 8.23
N HIS A 81 -0.76 4.93 9.36
CA HIS A 81 -1.30 5.96 10.23
C HIS A 81 -0.47 6.08 11.50
N LEU A 82 -0.43 7.28 12.07
CA LEU A 82 0.28 7.60 13.31
C LEU A 82 -0.68 7.59 14.51
N TYR A 83 -1.98 7.72 14.24
CA TYR A 83 -3.08 7.56 15.18
C TYR A 83 -4.07 6.51 14.68
N SER A 84 -4.85 5.94 15.60
CA SER A 84 -5.99 5.13 15.20
C SER A 84 -6.99 5.96 14.39
N VAL A 85 -7.43 5.43 13.25
CA VAL A 85 -8.47 6.04 12.42
C VAL A 85 -9.86 5.43 12.67
N SER A 86 -10.02 4.68 13.75
CA SER A 86 -11.33 4.18 14.17
C SER A 86 -12.22 5.28 14.76
N ASP A 87 -11.58 6.30 15.34
CA ASP A 87 -12.21 7.52 15.84
C ASP A 87 -11.24 8.68 15.65
N LEU A 88 -11.50 9.54 14.67
CA LEU A 88 -10.62 10.67 14.34
C LEU A 88 -10.61 11.77 15.41
N THR A 89 -11.50 11.69 16.42
CA THR A 89 -11.58 12.64 17.53
C THR A 89 -10.81 12.17 18.76
N ASP A 90 -10.44 10.89 18.83
CA ASP A 90 -9.72 10.29 19.96
C ASP A 90 -8.34 9.79 19.55
N THR A 91 -7.33 10.63 19.75
CA THR A 91 -5.91 10.31 19.49
C THR A 91 -5.25 9.47 20.58
N SER A 92 -5.96 9.09 21.65
CA SER A 92 -5.42 8.26 22.73
C SER A 92 -5.43 6.76 22.43
N LYS A 93 -6.15 6.35 21.37
CA LYS A 93 -6.23 4.96 20.96
C LYS A 93 -4.90 4.45 20.39
N PRO A 94 -4.50 3.21 20.70
CA PRO A 94 -3.20 2.69 20.29
C PRO A 94 -3.08 2.54 18.78
N CYS A 95 -1.93 2.93 18.24
CA CYS A 95 -1.54 2.70 16.86
C CYS A 95 -0.02 2.48 16.80
N LEU A 96 0.42 1.30 16.33
CA LEU A 96 1.83 1.00 16.15
C LEU A 96 2.30 1.53 14.77
N GLU A 97 3.60 1.81 14.65
CA GLU A 97 4.18 2.37 13.42
C GLU A 97 4.21 1.35 12.27
N GLY A 98 3.87 1.81 11.05
CA GLY A 98 3.62 0.97 9.90
C GLY A 98 4.83 0.19 9.38
N ILE A 99 6.01 0.81 9.23
CA ILE A 99 7.24 0.13 8.73
C ILE A 99 7.69 -0.94 9.73
N SER A 100 7.71 -0.61 11.02
CA SER A 100 8.12 -1.51 12.09
C SER A 100 7.19 -2.72 12.18
N THR A 101 5.88 -2.49 12.10
CA THR A 101 4.87 -3.57 12.10
C THR A 101 4.96 -4.43 10.84
N MET A 102 5.14 -3.81 9.67
CA MET A 102 5.34 -4.54 8.42
C MET A 102 6.59 -5.42 8.46
N THR A 103 7.68 -4.91 9.05
CA THR A 103 8.93 -5.68 9.24
C THR A 103 8.72 -6.87 10.18
N ALA A 104 7.99 -6.67 11.28
CA ALA A 104 7.64 -7.76 12.22
C ALA A 104 6.79 -8.84 11.53
N ALA A 105 5.80 -8.45 10.73
CA ALA A 105 4.99 -9.38 9.93
C ALA A 105 5.84 -10.15 8.92
N ALA A 106 6.79 -9.47 8.25
CA ALA A 106 7.72 -10.09 7.30
C ALA A 106 8.60 -11.17 7.95
N ALA A 107 9.06 -10.92 9.18
CA ALA A 107 9.87 -11.87 9.95
C ALA A 107 9.04 -13.02 10.54
N ALA A 108 7.75 -12.80 10.83
CA ALA A 108 6.85 -13.78 11.45
C ALA A 108 6.14 -14.70 10.44
N THR A 109 6.26 -14.44 9.14
CA THR A 109 5.58 -15.19 8.07
C THR A 109 6.57 -15.76 7.07
N THR A 110 6.15 -16.75 6.28
CA THR A 110 7.04 -17.46 5.35
C THR A 110 6.54 -17.51 3.90
N ARG A 111 5.24 -17.34 3.67
CA ARG A 111 4.59 -17.52 2.36
C ARG A 111 3.89 -16.27 1.84
N VAL A 112 3.11 -15.63 2.69
CA VAL A 112 2.28 -14.47 2.32
C VAL A 112 3.18 -13.29 1.93
N ARG A 113 2.82 -12.59 0.86
CA ARG A 113 3.49 -11.34 0.49
C ARG A 113 3.10 -10.24 1.47
N ILE A 114 4.06 -9.40 1.83
CA ILE A 114 3.92 -8.41 2.90
C ILE A 114 3.99 -7.00 2.30
N GLY A 115 2.97 -6.19 2.56
CA GLY A 115 2.88 -4.84 2.00
C GLY A 115 2.36 -3.78 2.96
N CYS A 116 2.26 -2.57 2.42
CA CYS A 116 1.52 -1.47 3.02
C CYS A 116 0.58 -0.89 1.97
N LEU A 117 -0.68 -0.68 2.33
CA LEU A 117 -1.68 -0.01 1.50
C LEU A 117 -2.26 1.17 2.27
N VAL A 118 -1.62 2.35 2.20
CA VAL A 118 -0.37 2.64 1.50
C VAL A 118 0.51 3.50 2.40
N PHE A 119 1.84 3.51 2.18
CA PHE A 119 2.71 4.48 2.84
C PHE A 119 2.39 5.90 2.37
N CYS A 120 2.20 6.81 3.31
CA CYS A 120 2.04 8.23 3.03
C CYS A 120 3.38 8.85 2.62
N VAL A 121 3.49 9.35 1.39
CA VAL A 121 4.73 9.95 0.87
C VAL A 121 5.13 11.22 1.63
N GLY A 122 4.18 11.88 2.31
CA GLY A 122 4.43 13.08 3.11
C GLY A 122 5.06 12.82 4.49
N TYR A 123 5.06 11.57 4.99
CA TYR A 123 5.55 11.28 6.35
C TYR A 123 7.05 11.07 6.41
N ARG A 124 7.71 10.76 5.31
CA ARG A 124 9.15 10.42 5.36
C ARG A 124 9.90 10.68 4.06
N ASN A 125 11.21 10.80 4.20
CA ASN A 125 12.10 10.95 3.06
C ASN A 125 12.04 9.71 2.15
N VAL A 126 12.05 9.93 0.83
CA VAL A 126 11.96 8.86 -0.19
C VAL A 126 13.13 7.86 -0.11
N GLY A 127 14.34 8.32 0.23
CA GLY A 127 15.50 7.44 0.41
C GLY A 127 15.37 6.53 1.62
N VAL A 128 14.80 7.05 2.72
CA VAL A 128 14.48 6.24 3.92
C VAL A 128 13.44 5.18 3.57
N LEU A 129 12.40 5.53 2.79
CA LEU A 129 11.37 4.58 2.36
C LEU A 129 11.96 3.50 1.44
N ALA A 130 12.83 3.87 0.48
CA ALA A 130 13.51 2.91 -0.39
C ALA A 130 14.37 1.92 0.41
N LYS A 131 15.11 2.42 1.42
CA LYS A 131 15.92 1.58 2.32
C LYS A 131 15.07 0.66 3.17
N ALA A 132 13.96 1.15 3.73
CA ALA A 132 13.03 0.35 4.51
C ALA A 132 12.44 -0.78 3.66
N ALA A 133 11.91 -0.47 2.46
CA ALA A 133 11.35 -1.45 1.55
C ALA A 133 12.37 -2.53 1.16
N THR A 134 13.60 -2.12 0.84
CA THR A 134 14.70 -3.06 0.54
C THR A 134 15.03 -3.95 1.75
N THR A 135 15.09 -3.38 2.95
CA THR A 135 15.36 -4.15 4.17
C THR A 135 14.24 -5.17 4.43
N ILE A 136 12.98 -4.76 4.30
CA ILE A 136 11.83 -5.67 4.45
C ILE A 136 11.86 -6.76 3.38
N ASP A 137 12.29 -6.43 2.17
CA ASP A 137 12.45 -7.43 1.10
C ASP A 137 13.49 -8.49 1.45
N HIS A 138 14.64 -8.11 2.02
CA HIS A 138 15.63 -9.04 2.54
C HIS A 138 15.11 -9.86 3.72
N VAL A 139 14.46 -9.23 4.71
CA VAL A 139 13.85 -9.91 5.87
C VAL A 139 12.81 -10.95 5.44
N SER A 140 12.01 -10.63 4.44
CA SER A 140 10.96 -11.50 3.91
C SER A 140 11.44 -12.48 2.85
N ASN A 141 12.70 -12.46 2.45
CA ASN A 141 13.23 -13.24 1.33
C ASN A 141 12.44 -13.03 0.02
N GLY A 142 12.29 -11.77 -0.37
CA GLY A 142 11.68 -11.39 -1.65
C GLY A 142 10.15 -11.35 -1.68
N ARG A 143 9.49 -11.12 -0.52
CA ARG A 143 8.01 -11.04 -0.42
C ARG A 143 7.49 -9.61 -0.18
N CYS A 144 8.35 -8.59 -0.17
CA CYS A 144 7.95 -7.21 0.04
C CYS A 144 7.13 -6.65 -1.12
N GLU A 145 6.10 -5.87 -0.81
CA GLU A 145 5.28 -5.12 -1.75
C GLU A 145 5.20 -3.67 -1.26
N LEU A 146 5.63 -2.72 -2.07
CA LEU A 146 5.71 -1.32 -1.66
C LEU A 146 4.51 -0.52 -2.18
N GLY A 147 3.61 -0.11 -1.29
CA GLY A 147 2.49 0.76 -1.65
C GLY A 147 2.70 2.20 -1.20
N ILE A 148 2.37 3.17 -2.04
CA ILE A 148 2.45 4.61 -1.73
C ILE A 148 1.14 5.34 -2.04
N GLY A 149 0.92 6.46 -1.33
CA GLY A 149 -0.24 7.32 -1.52
C GLY A 149 -0.01 8.74 -1.00
N ALA A 150 -0.95 9.63 -1.33
CA ALA A 150 -0.83 11.07 -1.06
C ALA A 150 -1.05 11.48 0.41
N GLY A 151 -1.54 10.58 1.25
CA GLY A 151 -2.04 10.94 2.59
C GLY A 151 -3.35 11.72 2.55
N TRP A 152 -4.10 11.72 3.64
CA TRP A 152 -5.39 12.39 3.73
C TRP A 152 -5.70 12.96 5.11
N ASN A 153 -5.18 12.36 6.17
CA ASN A 153 -5.47 12.74 7.55
C ASN A 153 -4.62 13.92 7.99
N GLN A 154 -5.12 15.13 7.80
CA GLN A 154 -4.41 16.36 8.13
C GLN A 154 -4.01 16.43 9.60
N SER A 155 -4.82 15.88 10.52
CA SER A 155 -4.53 15.96 11.96
C SER A 155 -3.20 15.29 12.36
N GLU A 156 -2.81 14.24 11.65
CA GLU A 156 -1.50 13.57 11.87
C GLU A 156 -0.34 14.48 11.42
N PHE A 157 -0.49 15.17 10.27
CA PHE A 157 0.52 16.11 9.80
C PHE A 157 0.69 17.29 10.77
N ASP A 158 -0.42 17.86 11.24
CA ASP A 158 -0.41 19.00 12.15
C ASP A 158 0.22 18.61 13.51
N ALA A 159 -0.16 17.45 14.05
CA ALA A 159 0.33 16.99 15.35
C ALA A 159 1.83 16.70 15.38
N PHE A 160 2.38 16.16 14.29
CA PHE A 160 3.81 15.84 14.17
C PHE A 160 4.61 16.90 13.41
N HIS A 161 4.04 18.10 13.19
CA HIS A 161 4.66 19.22 12.49
C HIS A 161 5.21 18.87 11.09
N MET A 162 4.50 18.02 10.39
CA MET A 162 4.77 17.69 8.99
C MET A 162 3.94 18.60 8.06
N PRO A 163 4.45 19.03 6.91
CA PRO A 163 3.70 19.90 6.00
C PRO A 163 2.57 19.15 5.31
N PHE A 164 1.31 19.54 5.57
CA PHE A 164 0.14 19.08 4.82
C PHE A 164 -0.05 19.94 3.57
N LEU A 165 0.55 19.53 2.47
CA LEU A 165 0.54 20.26 1.21
C LEU A 165 -0.86 20.27 0.57
N PRO A 166 -1.19 21.26 -0.29
CA PRO A 166 -2.37 21.22 -1.14
C PRO A 166 -2.41 19.93 -1.98
N ILE A 167 -3.62 19.44 -2.30
CA ILE A 167 -3.78 18.15 -3.00
C ILE A 167 -2.99 18.08 -4.32
N LYS A 168 -2.86 19.20 -5.05
CA LYS A 168 -2.07 19.27 -6.27
C LYS A 168 -0.60 18.90 -6.00
N ASP A 169 -0.04 19.47 -4.96
CA ASP A 169 1.39 19.30 -4.61
C ASP A 169 1.63 17.91 -3.98
N ARG A 170 0.67 17.38 -3.20
CA ARG A 170 0.73 15.98 -2.72
C ARG A 170 0.70 14.98 -3.88
N LEU A 171 -0.03 15.25 -4.96
CA LEU A 171 -0.03 14.39 -6.15
C LEU A 171 1.27 14.52 -6.95
N ASP A 172 1.88 15.72 -7.04
CA ASP A 172 3.23 15.89 -7.58
C ASP A 172 4.23 15.08 -6.74
N GLN A 173 4.12 15.12 -5.40
CA GLN A 173 4.96 14.35 -4.49
C GLN A 173 4.82 12.83 -4.69
N VAL A 174 3.60 12.31 -4.89
CA VAL A 174 3.38 10.88 -5.20
C VAL A 174 4.08 10.48 -6.51
N GLU A 175 3.91 11.28 -7.57
CA GLU A 175 4.49 10.98 -8.88
C GLU A 175 6.02 11.01 -8.84
N GLU A 176 6.61 12.05 -8.25
CA GLU A 176 8.06 12.19 -8.09
C GLU A 176 8.64 11.08 -7.20
N THR A 177 7.94 10.72 -6.11
CA THR A 177 8.31 9.59 -5.26
C THR A 177 8.28 8.27 -6.02
N ALA A 178 7.25 8.03 -6.83
CA ALA A 178 7.14 6.80 -7.63
C ALA A 178 8.30 6.65 -8.61
N ILE A 179 8.67 7.74 -9.31
CA ILE A 179 9.81 7.79 -10.24
C ILE A 179 11.12 7.47 -9.51
N ILE A 180 11.37 8.13 -8.37
CA ILE A 180 12.61 7.94 -7.60
C ILE A 180 12.69 6.53 -7.05
N LEU A 181 11.61 6.02 -6.44
CA LEU A 181 11.58 4.67 -5.86
C LEU A 181 11.87 3.61 -6.92
N ARG A 182 11.21 3.68 -8.09
CA ARG A 182 11.44 2.72 -9.17
C ARG A 182 12.92 2.65 -9.52
N ARG A 183 13.53 3.79 -9.80
CA ARG A 183 14.92 3.88 -10.21
C ARG A 183 15.91 3.43 -9.11
N LEU A 184 15.67 3.83 -7.86
CA LEU A 184 16.50 3.41 -6.72
C LEU A 184 16.42 1.89 -6.47
N LEU A 185 15.21 1.31 -6.53
CA LEU A 185 14.98 -0.12 -6.32
C LEU A 185 15.54 -0.96 -7.48
N ASP A 186 15.56 -0.42 -8.70
CA ASP A 186 16.21 -1.03 -9.86
C ASP A 186 17.75 -0.88 -9.82
N GLY A 187 18.30 -0.19 -8.80
CA GLY A 187 19.73 -0.06 -8.53
C GLY A 187 20.41 1.07 -9.29
N GLU A 188 19.63 2.02 -9.80
CA GLU A 188 20.21 3.21 -10.44
C GLU A 188 20.77 4.19 -9.40
N ARG A 189 21.74 5.00 -9.85
CA ARG A 189 22.12 6.24 -9.18
C ARG A 189 21.19 7.35 -9.67
N VAL A 190 20.47 7.98 -8.77
CA VAL A 190 19.37 8.88 -9.11
C VAL A 190 19.66 10.32 -8.69
N THR A 191 19.59 11.23 -9.65
CA THR A 191 19.43 12.66 -9.41
C THR A 191 18.08 13.08 -10.01
N LEU A 192 17.25 13.72 -9.20
CA LEU A 192 15.98 14.32 -9.60
C LEU A 192 15.77 15.61 -8.80
N ASP A 193 15.62 16.73 -9.51
CA ASP A 193 15.25 18.03 -8.94
C ASP A 193 13.76 18.29 -9.20
N GLY A 194 12.91 17.56 -8.46
CA GLY A 194 11.46 17.68 -8.56
C GLY A 194 10.93 18.91 -7.81
N LYS A 195 9.65 19.17 -7.98
CA LYS A 195 8.95 20.28 -7.30
C LYS A 195 8.83 20.04 -5.81
N GLN A 196 8.55 18.80 -5.43
CA GLN A 196 8.25 18.38 -4.05
C GLN A 196 9.32 17.44 -3.49
N VAL A 197 9.96 16.64 -4.34
CA VAL A 197 10.96 15.65 -3.91
C VAL A 197 12.26 15.84 -4.68
N ARG A 198 13.38 15.90 -3.95
CA ARG A 198 14.71 16.07 -4.51
C ARG A 198 15.66 14.99 -4.00
N VAL A 199 16.45 14.44 -4.89
CA VAL A 199 17.58 13.57 -4.58
C VAL A 199 18.76 13.90 -5.49
N THR A 200 19.98 13.78 -4.96
CA THR A 200 21.21 14.03 -5.70
C THR A 200 22.13 12.83 -5.53
N GLU A 201 22.51 12.20 -6.65
CA GLU A 201 23.42 11.05 -6.68
C GLU A 201 23.03 9.92 -5.69
N ALA A 202 21.73 9.81 -5.39
CA ALA A 202 21.21 8.84 -4.45
C ALA A 202 21.30 7.42 -5.03
N ILE A 203 21.66 6.45 -4.18
CA ILE A 203 21.70 5.03 -4.53
C ILE A 203 21.16 4.18 -3.39
N CYS A 204 20.45 3.10 -3.72
CA CYS A 204 19.95 2.13 -2.76
C CYS A 204 20.71 0.80 -2.89
N VAL A 205 21.65 0.58 -1.97
CA VAL A 205 22.41 -0.67 -1.85
C VAL A 205 22.33 -1.19 -0.41
N PRO A 206 22.18 -2.52 -0.16
CA PRO A 206 22.02 -3.54 -1.19
C PRO A 206 20.77 -3.30 -2.04
N ARG A 207 20.65 -3.96 -3.19
CA ARG A 207 19.44 -4.00 -3.99
C ARG A 207 18.41 -4.93 -3.33
N PRO A 208 17.10 -4.80 -3.65
CA PRO A 208 16.12 -5.80 -3.28
C PRO A 208 16.52 -7.21 -3.71
N VAL A 209 16.04 -8.22 -2.99
CA VAL A 209 16.15 -9.64 -3.37
C VAL A 209 15.36 -9.90 -4.65
N GLN A 210 14.19 -9.30 -4.76
CA GLN A 210 13.37 -9.36 -5.95
C GLN A 210 14.05 -8.64 -7.12
N LYS A 211 14.01 -9.23 -8.32
CA LYS A 211 14.46 -8.56 -9.54
C LYS A 211 13.60 -7.32 -9.85
N HIS A 212 12.32 -7.35 -9.48
CA HIS A 212 11.36 -6.28 -9.63
C HIS A 212 10.48 -6.22 -8.40
N LEU A 213 10.80 -5.31 -7.46
CA LEU A 213 9.96 -5.06 -6.30
C LEU A 213 8.74 -4.24 -6.75
N ARG A 214 7.54 -4.79 -6.61
CA ARG A 214 6.31 -4.15 -7.10
C ARG A 214 6.00 -2.88 -6.33
N LEU A 215 5.61 -1.86 -7.09
CA LEU A 215 5.14 -0.57 -6.59
C LEU A 215 3.62 -0.47 -6.75
N TRP A 216 2.92 -0.33 -5.65
CA TRP A 216 1.48 -0.12 -5.60
C TRP A 216 1.17 1.35 -5.37
N ILE A 217 0.11 1.85 -5.99
CA ILE A 217 -0.35 3.21 -5.75
C ILE A 217 -1.84 3.17 -5.37
N GLY A 218 -2.16 3.82 -4.23
CA GLY A 218 -3.51 3.90 -3.71
C GLY A 218 -4.23 5.17 -4.12
N GLY A 219 -5.54 5.05 -4.38
CA GLY A 219 -6.40 6.22 -4.62
C GLY A 219 -7.32 6.07 -5.84
N GLN A 220 -8.34 6.95 -5.91
CA GLN A 220 -9.43 6.86 -6.89
C GLN A 220 -9.64 8.11 -7.75
N GLY A 221 -8.79 9.13 -7.59
CA GLY A 221 -8.93 10.40 -8.33
C GLY A 221 -8.73 10.23 -9.82
N GLU A 222 -9.80 10.40 -10.60
CA GLU A 222 -9.87 10.07 -12.02
C GLU A 222 -8.88 10.82 -12.91
N LYS A 223 -8.67 12.12 -12.62
CA LYS A 223 -7.90 13.00 -13.53
C LYS A 223 -6.39 12.85 -13.37
N ARG A 224 -5.89 12.74 -12.14
CA ARG A 224 -4.44 12.72 -11.87
C ARG A 224 -3.98 11.42 -11.21
N MET A 225 -4.64 10.96 -10.13
CA MET A 225 -4.17 9.78 -9.41
C MET A 225 -4.18 8.53 -10.32
N LEU A 226 -5.28 8.26 -11.04
CA LEU A 226 -5.35 7.11 -11.93
C LEU A 226 -4.38 7.23 -13.13
N ARG A 227 -4.04 8.46 -13.56
CA ARG A 227 -2.97 8.66 -14.54
C ARG A 227 -1.60 8.30 -13.96
N ILE A 228 -1.30 8.71 -12.72
CA ILE A 228 -0.06 8.34 -12.02
C ILE A 228 0.05 6.83 -11.87
N VAL A 229 -1.05 6.17 -11.48
CA VAL A 229 -1.14 4.70 -11.44
C VAL A 229 -0.81 4.10 -12.80
N ALA A 230 -1.45 4.55 -13.87
CA ALA A 230 -1.24 4.05 -15.23
C ALA A 230 0.23 4.17 -15.68
N ARG A 231 0.93 5.23 -15.27
CA ARG A 231 2.32 5.48 -15.66
C ARG A 231 3.35 4.69 -14.85
N HIS A 232 3.12 4.51 -13.55
CA HIS A 232 4.19 4.16 -12.63
C HIS A 232 3.92 2.93 -11.77
N ALA A 233 2.64 2.51 -11.57
CA ALA A 233 2.31 1.45 -10.64
C ALA A 233 2.32 0.06 -11.29
N ASP A 234 2.75 -0.96 -10.53
CA ASP A 234 2.54 -2.37 -10.85
C ASP A 234 1.18 -2.86 -10.33
N GLY A 235 0.62 -2.16 -9.33
CA GLY A 235 -0.69 -2.45 -8.79
C GLY A 235 -1.45 -1.21 -8.35
N TRP A 236 -2.76 -1.28 -8.44
CA TRP A 236 -3.70 -0.27 -7.99
C TRP A 236 -4.57 -0.79 -6.86
N ASN A 237 -4.71 0.00 -5.80
CA ASN A 237 -5.59 -0.32 -4.68
C ASN A 237 -6.56 0.83 -4.39
N VAL A 238 -7.81 0.48 -4.10
CA VAL A 238 -8.82 1.43 -3.69
C VAL A 238 -9.74 0.81 -2.64
N PRO A 239 -10.00 1.52 -1.50
CA PRO A 239 -10.83 1.01 -0.43
C PRO A 239 -12.32 1.31 -0.65
N PHE A 240 -13.16 0.38 -0.19
CA PHE A 240 -14.60 0.55 0.08
C PHE A 240 -15.48 1.04 -1.09
N LEU A 241 -15.07 0.82 -2.33
CA LEU A 241 -15.95 1.06 -3.48
C LEU A 241 -16.92 -0.11 -3.68
N SER A 242 -18.18 0.17 -4.03
CA SER A 242 -19.08 -0.87 -4.54
C SER A 242 -18.56 -1.42 -5.88
N PRO A 243 -18.95 -2.65 -6.29
CA PRO A 243 -18.54 -3.20 -7.58
C PRO A 243 -18.85 -2.27 -8.76
N GLU A 244 -19.98 -1.55 -8.74
CA GLU A 244 -20.41 -0.65 -9.80
C GLU A 244 -19.47 0.56 -9.92
N ILE A 245 -19.16 1.21 -8.77
CA ILE A 245 -18.22 2.34 -8.74
C ILE A 245 -16.79 1.86 -9.03
N TYR A 246 -16.43 0.66 -8.55
CA TYR A 246 -15.15 0.05 -8.86
C TYR A 246 -14.99 -0.16 -10.38
N ALA A 247 -16.01 -0.70 -11.07
CA ALA A 247 -16.00 -0.86 -12.51
C ALA A 247 -15.78 0.46 -13.27
N GLN A 248 -16.43 1.55 -12.81
CA GLN A 248 -16.24 2.87 -13.38
C GLN A 248 -14.80 3.37 -13.22
N ARG A 249 -14.21 3.24 -12.02
CA ARG A 249 -12.81 3.64 -11.77
C ARG A 249 -11.82 2.78 -12.56
N ASN A 250 -12.10 1.48 -12.66
CA ASN A 250 -11.31 0.55 -13.44
C ASN A 250 -11.31 0.90 -14.93
N ALA A 251 -12.46 1.27 -15.48
CA ALA A 251 -12.57 1.74 -16.87
C ALA A 251 -11.74 3.01 -17.11
N VAL A 252 -11.78 3.97 -16.20
CA VAL A 252 -10.94 5.20 -16.27
C VAL A 252 -9.46 4.85 -16.21
N LEU A 253 -9.05 3.92 -15.35
CA LEU A 253 -7.65 3.47 -15.29
C LEU A 253 -7.22 2.81 -16.61
N THR A 254 -8.07 1.97 -17.21
CA THR A 254 -7.81 1.37 -18.53
C THR A 254 -7.60 2.43 -19.60
N GLN A 255 -8.46 3.45 -19.67
CA GLN A 255 -8.30 4.57 -20.61
C GLN A 255 -7.00 5.34 -20.40
N TRP A 256 -6.55 5.53 -19.14
CA TRP A 256 -5.27 6.16 -18.87
C TRP A 256 -4.10 5.27 -19.29
N CYS A 257 -4.15 3.95 -19.06
CA CYS A 257 -3.11 3.04 -19.54
C CYS A 257 -2.98 3.13 -21.08
N GLU A 258 -4.08 3.10 -21.81
CA GLU A 258 -4.10 3.25 -23.27
C GLU A 258 -3.50 4.58 -23.73
N LYS A 259 -3.89 5.71 -23.08
CA LYS A 259 -3.33 7.05 -23.38
C LYS A 259 -1.84 7.15 -23.09
N GLU A 260 -1.35 6.46 -22.06
CA GLU A 260 0.07 6.40 -21.70
C GLU A 260 0.81 5.26 -22.43
N GLN A 261 0.18 4.64 -23.44
CA GLN A 261 0.73 3.55 -24.26
C GLN A 261 1.25 2.36 -23.46
N ARG A 262 0.55 2.02 -22.37
CA ARG A 262 0.85 0.89 -21.49
C ARG A 262 -0.26 -0.14 -21.58
N ASP A 263 0.11 -1.44 -21.63
CA ASP A 263 -0.87 -2.54 -21.54
C ASP A 263 -1.69 -2.40 -20.23
N PRO A 264 -3.01 -2.24 -20.31
CA PRO A 264 -3.84 -2.17 -19.11
C PRO A 264 -3.69 -3.37 -18.17
N ARG A 265 -3.35 -4.55 -18.70
CA ARG A 265 -3.12 -5.77 -17.92
C ARG A 265 -1.80 -5.77 -17.15
N ALA A 266 -0.88 -4.83 -17.44
CA ALA A 266 0.35 -4.66 -16.69
C ALA A 266 0.14 -4.06 -15.28
N VAL A 267 -1.08 -3.61 -14.95
CA VAL A 267 -1.45 -3.09 -13.64
C VAL A 267 -2.39 -4.08 -12.95
N ILE A 268 -1.96 -4.65 -11.83
CA ILE A 268 -2.81 -5.49 -10.96
C ILE A 268 -3.89 -4.61 -10.34
N ARG A 269 -5.13 -5.06 -10.37
CA ARG A 269 -6.28 -4.31 -9.86
C ARG A 269 -6.87 -4.96 -8.62
N THR A 270 -6.88 -4.26 -7.50
CA THR A 270 -7.38 -4.81 -6.24
C THR A 270 -8.55 -4.03 -5.70
N ALA A 271 -9.56 -4.75 -5.22
CA ALA A 271 -10.64 -4.20 -4.42
C ALA A 271 -10.32 -4.45 -2.93
N ASN A 272 -10.17 -3.35 -2.15
CA ASN A 272 -9.98 -3.42 -0.71
C ASN A 272 -11.34 -3.27 -0.03
N VAL A 273 -11.87 -4.35 0.53
CA VAL A 273 -13.25 -4.48 0.99
C VAL A 273 -13.35 -4.91 2.45
N GLY A 274 -14.34 -4.42 3.18
CA GLY A 274 -14.61 -4.92 4.53
C GLY A 274 -15.27 -6.29 4.51
N LEU A 275 -15.27 -6.98 5.65
CA LEU A 275 -15.90 -8.29 5.84
C LEU A 275 -16.86 -8.26 7.02
N ALA A 276 -18.12 -8.63 6.78
CA ALA A 276 -19.18 -8.81 7.77
C ALA A 276 -19.96 -10.10 7.45
N ILE A 277 -19.33 -11.26 7.69
CA ILE A 277 -19.84 -12.57 7.30
C ILE A 277 -20.47 -13.29 8.51
N GLY A 278 -21.53 -14.04 8.27
CA GLY A 278 -22.18 -14.88 9.26
C GLY A 278 -22.66 -16.20 8.67
N ALA A 279 -22.66 -17.27 9.45
CA ALA A 279 -23.14 -18.57 9.01
C ALA A 279 -24.65 -18.56 8.69
N ASP A 280 -25.40 -17.67 9.33
CA ASP A 280 -26.83 -17.49 9.18
C ASP A 280 -27.25 -16.00 9.27
N ALA A 281 -28.53 -15.73 9.01
CA ALA A 281 -29.07 -14.37 9.02
C ALA A 281 -28.97 -13.67 10.39
N ALA A 282 -28.98 -14.42 11.50
CA ALA A 282 -28.85 -13.83 12.83
C ALA A 282 -27.44 -13.33 13.07
N ARG A 283 -26.44 -14.15 12.70
CA ARG A 283 -25.02 -13.77 12.80
C ARG A 283 -24.69 -12.63 11.85
N VAL A 284 -25.25 -12.60 10.63
CA VAL A 284 -25.08 -11.50 9.69
C VAL A 284 -25.58 -10.18 10.29
N ARG A 285 -26.78 -10.16 10.87
CA ARG A 285 -27.30 -8.94 11.54
C ARG A 285 -26.37 -8.47 12.66
N GLN A 286 -25.87 -9.40 13.48
CA GLN A 286 -24.90 -9.06 14.53
C GLN A 286 -23.61 -8.40 13.95
N GLN A 287 -23.14 -8.87 12.80
CA GLN A 287 -21.97 -8.29 12.14
C GLN A 287 -22.27 -6.90 11.54
N GLU A 288 -23.47 -6.68 11.01
CA GLU A 288 -23.91 -5.36 10.54
C GLU A 288 -24.03 -4.35 11.71
N GLU A 289 -24.54 -4.77 12.85
CA GLU A 289 -24.58 -3.95 14.07
C GLU A 289 -23.16 -3.58 14.54
N LYS A 290 -22.22 -4.52 14.53
CA LYS A 290 -20.81 -4.24 14.83
C LYS A 290 -20.20 -3.24 13.83
N LEU A 291 -20.50 -3.40 12.54
CA LEU A 291 -20.05 -2.48 11.50
C LEU A 291 -20.58 -1.05 11.78
N GLN A 292 -21.85 -0.91 12.17
CA GLN A 292 -22.45 0.37 12.52
C GLN A 292 -21.76 1.00 13.74
N LEU A 293 -21.47 0.20 14.77
CA LEU A 293 -20.77 0.67 15.96
C LEU A 293 -19.31 1.09 15.65
N MET A 294 -18.64 0.35 14.78
CA MET A 294 -17.24 0.58 14.42
C MET A 294 -17.03 1.85 13.57
N PHE A 295 -17.93 2.10 12.64
CA PHE A 295 -17.78 3.21 11.69
C PHE A 295 -18.69 4.43 11.97
N GLY A 296 -19.68 4.27 12.86
CA GLY A 296 -20.57 5.37 13.23
C GLY A 296 -21.18 6.08 12.02
N SER A 297 -20.97 7.38 11.92
CA SER A 297 -21.45 8.21 10.80
C SER A 297 -20.82 7.87 9.45
N MET A 298 -19.69 7.18 9.43
CA MET A 298 -19.02 6.75 8.20
C MET A 298 -19.57 5.43 7.63
N THR A 299 -20.49 4.76 8.32
CA THR A 299 -21.03 3.46 7.91
C THR A 299 -21.62 3.50 6.50
N GLU A 300 -22.42 4.50 6.18
CA GLU A 300 -23.04 4.64 4.84
C GLU A 300 -22.00 4.81 3.73
N TRP A 301 -20.83 5.38 4.04
CA TRP A 301 -19.76 5.53 3.09
C TRP A 301 -18.97 4.23 2.88
N VAL A 302 -18.72 3.46 3.92
CA VAL A 302 -17.90 2.22 3.81
C VAL A 302 -18.73 1.00 3.44
N LYS A 303 -20.02 0.94 3.85
CA LYS A 303 -20.91 -0.21 3.66
C LYS A 303 -21.01 -0.70 2.21
N PRO A 304 -21.08 0.16 1.16
CA PRO A 304 -21.11 -0.29 -0.23
C PRO A 304 -19.92 -1.14 -0.64
N GLY A 305 -18.76 -0.95 -0.02
CA GLY A 305 -17.53 -1.71 -0.25
C GLY A 305 -17.31 -2.85 0.75
N HIS A 306 -18.34 -3.32 1.45
CA HIS A 306 -18.23 -4.47 2.34
C HIS A 306 -18.83 -5.74 1.72
N LEU A 307 -18.20 -6.87 2.03
CA LEU A 307 -18.75 -8.20 1.84
C LEU A 307 -19.64 -8.50 3.05
N ILE A 308 -20.95 -8.29 2.91
CA ILE A 308 -21.93 -8.50 3.98
C ILE A 308 -22.83 -9.66 3.59
N GLY A 309 -22.99 -10.66 4.47
CA GLY A 309 -23.95 -11.74 4.25
C GLY A 309 -23.45 -13.10 4.69
N THR A 310 -24.22 -14.13 4.30
CA THR A 310 -23.83 -15.53 4.41
C THR A 310 -22.70 -15.86 3.41
N PRO A 311 -22.00 -17.01 3.54
CA PRO A 311 -20.96 -17.39 2.57
C PRO A 311 -21.43 -17.32 1.12
N ALA A 312 -22.67 -17.76 0.81
CA ALA A 312 -23.21 -17.68 -0.55
C ALA A 312 -23.32 -16.22 -1.06
N GLN A 313 -23.85 -15.31 -0.23
CA GLN A 313 -23.96 -13.89 -0.60
C GLN A 313 -22.59 -13.22 -0.74
N VAL A 314 -21.63 -13.60 0.09
CA VAL A 314 -20.23 -13.11 -0.01
C VAL A 314 -19.58 -13.61 -1.29
N ILE A 315 -19.78 -14.87 -1.69
CA ILE A 315 -19.28 -15.42 -2.97
C ILE A 315 -19.88 -14.64 -4.15
N ASP A 316 -21.19 -14.41 -4.18
CA ASP A 316 -21.86 -13.64 -5.23
C ASP A 316 -21.28 -12.21 -5.34
N ARG A 317 -21.03 -11.57 -4.20
CA ARG A 317 -20.46 -10.22 -4.13
C ARG A 317 -19.02 -10.17 -4.62
N ILE A 318 -18.19 -11.17 -4.29
CA ILE A 318 -16.83 -11.32 -4.83
C ILE A 318 -16.88 -11.51 -6.35
N GLY A 319 -17.78 -12.36 -6.86
CA GLY A 319 -18.01 -12.51 -8.29
C GLY A 319 -18.40 -11.20 -8.99
N ALA A 320 -19.10 -10.30 -8.31
CA ALA A 320 -19.38 -8.96 -8.85
C ALA A 320 -18.10 -8.10 -8.98
N TYR A 321 -17.16 -8.15 -8.01
CA TYR A 321 -15.86 -7.48 -8.14
C TYR A 321 -15.00 -8.08 -9.26
N GLU A 322 -15.00 -9.41 -9.40
CA GLU A 322 -14.30 -10.10 -10.47
C GLU A 322 -14.82 -9.64 -11.85
N ARG A 323 -16.15 -9.63 -12.06
CA ARG A 323 -16.77 -9.10 -13.29
C ARG A 323 -16.49 -7.62 -13.51
N SER A 324 -16.23 -6.86 -12.44
CA SER A 324 -15.82 -5.45 -12.51
C SER A 324 -14.33 -5.26 -12.78
N GLY A 325 -13.59 -6.36 -12.99
CA GLY A 325 -12.18 -6.36 -13.36
C GLY A 325 -11.21 -6.29 -12.18
N ALA A 326 -11.62 -6.73 -10.99
CA ALA A 326 -10.70 -6.92 -9.89
C ALA A 326 -9.92 -8.24 -10.06
N ASP A 327 -8.60 -8.17 -10.03
CA ASP A 327 -7.73 -9.35 -10.00
C ASP A 327 -7.68 -9.96 -8.59
N TRP A 328 -7.72 -9.11 -7.55
CA TRP A 328 -7.64 -9.54 -6.15
C TRP A 328 -8.71 -8.85 -5.30
N VAL A 329 -9.20 -9.57 -4.30
CA VAL A 329 -9.99 -9.02 -3.20
C VAL A 329 -9.16 -9.04 -1.93
N ILE A 330 -9.00 -7.88 -1.30
CA ILE A 330 -8.24 -7.69 -0.07
C ILE A 330 -9.22 -7.36 1.04
N LEU A 331 -9.29 -8.21 2.07
CA LEU A 331 -10.16 -8.04 3.22
C LEU A 331 -9.60 -6.99 4.17
N ALA A 332 -10.25 -5.84 4.27
CA ALA A 332 -9.93 -4.81 5.26
C ALA A 332 -10.51 -5.20 6.62
N LEU A 333 -9.69 -5.79 7.46
CA LEU A 333 -10.06 -6.21 8.81
C LEU A 333 -9.67 -5.12 9.83
N ARG A 334 -10.56 -4.87 10.79
CA ARG A 334 -10.32 -3.94 11.90
C ARG A 334 -10.43 -4.66 13.25
N ALA A 335 -9.63 -4.24 14.19
CA ALA A 335 -9.70 -4.75 15.56
C ALA A 335 -10.96 -4.21 16.27
N PRO A 336 -11.58 -5.02 17.20
CA PRO A 336 -11.20 -6.39 17.51
C PRO A 336 -11.51 -7.33 16.34
N PHE A 337 -10.53 -8.15 15.96
CA PHE A 337 -10.64 -9.02 14.78
C PHE A 337 -11.70 -10.10 14.98
N ASP A 338 -12.61 -10.27 14.01
CA ASP A 338 -13.57 -11.38 13.97
C ASP A 338 -12.90 -12.63 13.39
N PHE A 339 -12.18 -13.35 14.25
CA PHE A 339 -11.48 -14.59 13.84
C PHE A 339 -12.45 -15.69 13.40
N ASP A 340 -13.67 -15.75 13.96
CA ASP A 340 -14.68 -16.73 13.57
C ASP A 340 -15.21 -16.44 12.17
N GLY A 341 -15.47 -15.17 11.86
CA GLY A 341 -15.84 -14.74 10.52
C GLY A 341 -14.73 -14.96 9.50
N LEU A 342 -13.47 -14.71 9.88
CA LEU A 342 -12.32 -15.01 9.03
C LEU A 342 -12.17 -16.52 8.77
N ASP A 343 -12.34 -17.37 9.78
CA ASP A 343 -12.32 -18.81 9.63
C ASP A 343 -13.46 -19.30 8.71
N LEU A 344 -14.66 -18.77 8.88
CA LEU A 344 -15.80 -19.06 8.00
C LEU A 344 -15.49 -18.69 6.52
N PHE A 345 -14.88 -17.52 6.30
CA PHE A 345 -14.44 -17.09 4.97
C PHE A 345 -13.41 -18.06 4.38
N ILE A 346 -12.43 -18.47 5.16
CA ILE A 346 -11.39 -19.42 4.73
C ILE A 346 -11.98 -20.77 4.35
N ARG A 347 -12.90 -21.32 5.15
CA ARG A 347 -13.47 -22.65 4.93
C ARG A 347 -14.52 -22.69 3.82
N GLU A 348 -15.36 -21.67 3.68
CA GLU A 348 -16.55 -21.74 2.85
C GLU A 348 -16.51 -20.84 1.62
N VAL A 349 -15.74 -19.74 1.66
CA VAL A 349 -15.66 -18.79 0.54
C VAL A 349 -14.41 -19.02 -0.32
N MET A 350 -13.21 -19.01 0.26
CA MET A 350 -11.97 -19.14 -0.50
C MET A 350 -11.92 -20.37 -1.43
N PRO A 351 -12.40 -21.57 -1.03
CA PRO A 351 -12.36 -22.75 -1.90
C PRO A 351 -13.24 -22.67 -3.14
N LYS A 352 -14.17 -21.71 -3.20
CA LYS A 352 -15.02 -21.48 -4.40
C LYS A 352 -14.31 -20.71 -5.49
N PHE A 353 -13.17 -20.12 -5.16
CA PHE A 353 -12.27 -19.43 -6.07
C PHE A 353 -10.92 -20.18 -6.04
N PRO A 354 -10.75 -21.23 -6.87
CA PRO A 354 -9.56 -22.09 -6.79
C PRO A 354 -8.28 -21.24 -6.93
N ALA A 355 -7.34 -21.46 -6.01
CA ALA A 355 -6.12 -20.70 -5.94
C ALA A 355 -5.31 -20.79 -7.24
N GLY A 356 -4.78 -19.66 -7.69
CA GLY A 356 -3.68 -19.63 -8.65
C GLY A 356 -2.47 -20.32 -8.06
N GLY A 357 -1.68 -21.02 -8.89
CA GLY A 357 -0.39 -21.58 -8.48
C GLY A 357 0.51 -20.50 -7.84
N PRO A 358 1.65 -20.90 -7.26
CA PRO A 358 2.57 -19.97 -6.62
C PRO A 358 2.99 -18.85 -7.59
N ALA A 359 2.97 -17.62 -7.09
CA ALA A 359 3.29 -16.40 -7.84
C ALA A 359 4.77 -16.30 -8.18
#